data_10605c0c01a5785cd23016ae8f35af49
#
_entry.id   10605c0c01a5785cd23016ae8f35af49
#
_cell.length_a   1.000
_cell.length_b   1.000
_cell.length_c   1.000
_cell.angle_alpha   90.00
_cell.angle_beta   90.00
_cell.angle_gamma   90.00
#
_symmetry.space_group_name_H-M   'P 1'
#
loop_
_entity.id
_entity.type
_entity.pdbx_description
1 polymer ?
#
loop_
_entity_poly.entity_id
_entity_poly.type
_entity_poly.pdbx_seq_one_letter_code
_entity_poly.pdbx_strand_id
1 'polypeptide(L)'
;MRVIGQRIKRMATIAVTAILSVSLASCGQATDDNRTEISVWSWEPSMGEVIRRFEKANPDIRVKWTNISGYGNLNTAIQDGYGTPDVAQIEYYALLQYAVSGQLLDLTDKIGSDYSNFFTLGTWSSVQLAGRTYGLPMDSGPMGFFYNEDVFRQAGVDATKIKTWDDYYEAAKKLKEIGVYIAADSGDGSFYDAMVWLAGGQPFHTSADGEVRGHRFG
;
A
#
# COMPACT_ATOMS: atom_id res chain seq x y z
N MET A 1 -70.52 34.72 2.36
CA MET A 1 -69.32 34.13 3.05
C MET A 1 -68.76 32.88 2.39
N ARG A 2 -69.32 32.27 1.35
CA ARG A 2 -68.82 31.04 0.70
C ARG A 2 -67.79 31.27 -0.42
N VAL A 3 -67.68 32.43 -1.01
CA VAL A 3 -66.82 32.70 -2.18
C VAL A 3 -65.36 33.05 -1.80
N ILE A 4 -65.16 33.65 -0.63
CA ILE A 4 -63.82 34.05 -0.17
C ILE A 4 -62.96 32.81 0.24
N GLY A 5 -63.57 31.77 0.82
CA GLY A 5 -62.90 30.57 1.24
C GLY A 5 -62.37 29.72 0.07
N GLN A 6 -63.00 29.75 -1.09
CA GLN A 6 -62.50 28.99 -2.26
C GLN A 6 -61.30 29.66 -2.96
N ARG A 7 -61.21 30.99 -2.93
CA ARG A 7 -60.13 31.73 -3.52
C ARG A 7 -58.84 31.55 -2.69
N ILE A 8 -58.93 31.52 -1.37
CA ILE A 8 -57.76 31.26 -0.47
C ILE A 8 -57.26 29.84 -0.62
N LYS A 9 -58.15 28.85 -0.74
CA LYS A 9 -57.71 27.45 -0.97
C LYS A 9 -57.02 27.25 -2.32
N ARG A 10 -57.48 27.94 -3.39
CA ARG A 10 -56.81 27.85 -4.70
C ARG A 10 -55.48 28.58 -4.74
N MET A 11 -55.30 29.68 -4.04
CA MET A 11 -54.02 30.38 -3.93
C MET A 11 -53.01 29.59 -3.08
N ALA A 12 -53.45 28.95 -2.00
CA ALA A 12 -52.59 28.07 -1.20
C ALA A 12 -52.12 26.83 -1.97
N THR A 13 -52.98 26.23 -2.80
CA THR A 13 -52.62 25.06 -3.62
C THR A 13 -51.60 25.43 -4.72
N ILE A 14 -51.72 26.58 -5.35
CA ILE A 14 -50.79 27.07 -6.37
C ILE A 14 -49.41 27.42 -5.74
N ALA A 15 -49.40 28.01 -4.53
CA ALA A 15 -48.16 28.33 -3.83
C ALA A 15 -47.41 27.08 -3.39
N VAL A 16 -48.08 26.03 -2.93
CA VAL A 16 -47.45 24.75 -2.56
C VAL A 16 -46.90 24.00 -3.78
N THR A 17 -47.61 24.04 -4.92
CA THR A 17 -47.14 23.41 -6.16
C THR A 17 -45.91 24.14 -6.74
N ALA A 18 -45.84 25.46 -6.61
CA ALA A 18 -44.67 26.23 -7.06
C ALA A 18 -43.43 26.03 -6.18
N ILE A 19 -43.61 25.78 -4.88
CA ILE A 19 -42.49 25.51 -3.97
C ILE A 19 -41.94 24.08 -4.17
N LEU A 20 -42.76 23.08 -4.52
CA LEU A 20 -42.31 21.75 -4.83
C LEU A 20 -41.56 21.66 -6.18
N SER A 21 -41.85 22.53 -7.13
CA SER A 21 -41.17 22.54 -8.44
C SER A 21 -39.79 23.22 -8.41
N VAL A 22 -39.49 24.06 -7.42
CA VAL A 22 -38.18 24.70 -7.26
C VAL A 22 -37.19 23.77 -6.54
N SER A 23 -37.65 22.84 -5.71
CA SER A 23 -36.78 21.89 -5.01
C SER A 23 -36.28 20.71 -5.88
N LEU A 24 -36.82 20.53 -7.09
CA LEU A 24 -36.32 19.51 -8.04
C LEU A 24 -35.26 20.04 -9.02
N ALA A 25 -35.00 21.34 -9.04
CA ALA A 25 -33.95 21.93 -9.88
C ALA A 25 -32.59 22.06 -9.18
N SER A 26 -32.45 21.56 -7.94
CA SER A 26 -31.19 21.44 -7.23
C SER A 26 -30.57 20.03 -7.34
N CYS A 27 -30.85 19.29 -8.40
CA CYS A 27 -29.97 18.24 -8.84
C CYS A 27 -28.71 18.93 -9.35
N GLY A 28 -27.67 18.94 -8.52
CA GLY A 28 -26.34 19.44 -8.87
C GLY A 28 -25.98 18.94 -10.27
N GLN A 29 -25.39 19.82 -11.05
CA GLN A 29 -24.62 19.43 -12.22
C GLN A 29 -23.61 18.39 -11.77
N ALA A 30 -23.98 17.11 -11.82
CA ALA A 30 -23.03 16.06 -12.02
C ALA A 30 -22.36 16.45 -13.36
N THR A 31 -21.17 17.00 -13.31
CA THR A 31 -20.30 17.04 -14.47
C THR A 31 -20.21 15.57 -14.88
N ASP A 32 -20.83 15.22 -15.99
CA ASP A 32 -20.71 13.90 -16.60
C ASP A 32 -19.25 13.74 -17.01
N ASP A 33 -18.45 13.32 -16.01
CA ASP A 33 -17.05 12.97 -16.25
C ASP A 33 -17.07 11.59 -16.91
N ASN A 34 -17.10 11.57 -18.24
CA ASN A 34 -17.15 10.37 -19.05
C ASN A 34 -15.84 9.53 -18.97
N ARG A 35 -14.90 9.93 -18.11
CA ARG A 35 -13.65 9.17 -17.92
C ARG A 35 -13.90 7.87 -17.18
N THR A 36 -13.14 6.86 -17.54
CA THR A 36 -13.08 5.61 -16.78
C THR A 36 -12.45 5.91 -15.41
N GLU A 37 -13.18 5.67 -14.33
CA GLU A 37 -12.66 5.83 -12.97
C GLU A 37 -11.95 4.54 -12.53
N ILE A 38 -10.72 4.67 -12.03
CA ILE A 38 -9.92 3.60 -11.40
C ILE A 38 -9.69 4.00 -9.96
N SER A 39 -10.04 3.12 -9.02
CA SER A 39 -9.79 3.31 -7.60
C SER A 39 -8.44 2.76 -7.19
N VAL A 40 -7.63 3.57 -6.50
CA VAL A 40 -6.29 3.20 -6.02
C VAL A 40 -6.20 3.44 -4.52
N TRP A 41 -5.85 2.42 -3.75
CA TRP A 41 -5.60 2.52 -2.32
C TRP A 41 -4.11 2.36 -2.03
N SER A 42 -3.49 3.38 -1.42
CA SER A 42 -2.08 3.33 -1.06
C SER A 42 -1.79 4.26 0.12
N TRP A 43 -0.69 3.98 0.82
CA TRP A 43 -0.18 4.85 1.90
C TRP A 43 1.02 5.71 1.45
N GLU A 44 1.53 5.49 0.23
CA GLU A 44 2.69 6.21 -0.26
C GLU A 44 2.36 7.68 -0.60
N PRO A 45 2.95 8.67 0.09
CA PRO A 45 2.62 10.08 -0.12
C PRO A 45 2.93 10.60 -1.53
N SER A 46 3.92 10.03 -2.21
CA SER A 46 4.30 10.40 -3.57
C SER A 46 3.29 9.96 -4.63
N MET A 47 2.34 9.08 -4.27
CA MET A 47 1.33 8.55 -5.20
C MET A 47 0.52 9.67 -5.88
N GLY A 48 0.23 10.77 -5.19
CA GLY A 48 -0.48 11.90 -5.77
C GLY A 48 0.23 12.51 -6.99
N GLU A 49 1.57 12.56 -7.00
CA GLU A 49 2.34 13.04 -8.15
C GLU A 49 2.33 12.02 -9.29
N VAL A 50 2.47 10.76 -8.98
CA VAL A 50 2.40 9.65 -9.95
C VAL A 50 1.06 9.66 -10.67
N ILE A 51 -0.04 9.78 -9.91
CA ILE A 51 -1.40 9.84 -10.44
C ILE A 51 -1.58 11.04 -11.38
N ARG A 52 -1.13 12.23 -11.00
CA ARG A 52 -1.23 13.41 -11.89
C ARG A 52 -0.50 13.20 -13.22
N ARG A 53 0.66 12.56 -13.20
CA ARG A 53 1.40 12.23 -14.43
C ARG A 53 0.69 11.19 -15.26
N PHE A 54 0.12 10.18 -14.60
CA PHE A 54 -0.65 9.14 -15.26
C PHE A 54 -1.91 9.69 -15.95
N GLU A 55 -2.73 10.49 -15.25
CA GLU A 55 -3.92 11.11 -15.81
C GLU A 55 -3.60 12.08 -16.96
N LYS A 56 -2.47 12.80 -16.86
CA LYS A 56 -2.00 13.65 -17.96
C LYS A 56 -1.67 12.85 -19.22
N ALA A 57 -1.11 11.66 -19.06
CA ALA A 57 -0.78 10.75 -20.17
C ALA A 57 -2.00 9.96 -20.65
N ASN A 58 -3.03 9.81 -19.84
CA ASN A 58 -4.25 9.05 -20.10
C ASN A 58 -5.48 9.89 -19.77
N PRO A 59 -5.84 10.85 -20.63
CA PRO A 59 -6.88 11.86 -20.32
C PRO A 59 -8.29 11.26 -20.15
N ASP A 60 -8.53 10.06 -20.67
CA ASP A 60 -9.82 9.35 -20.56
C ASP A 60 -9.93 8.56 -19.25
N ILE A 61 -8.88 8.56 -18.41
CA ILE A 61 -8.87 7.86 -17.12
C ILE A 61 -8.83 8.88 -15.99
N ARG A 62 -9.61 8.62 -14.96
CA ARG A 62 -9.58 9.32 -13.69
C ARG A 62 -9.17 8.34 -12.59
N VAL A 63 -8.24 8.74 -11.73
CA VAL A 63 -7.81 7.93 -10.59
C VAL A 63 -8.39 8.49 -9.29
N LYS A 64 -9.22 7.69 -8.64
CA LYS A 64 -9.72 7.97 -7.30
C LYS A 64 -8.77 7.37 -6.27
N TRP A 65 -7.87 8.20 -5.78
CA TRP A 65 -6.91 7.76 -4.78
C TRP A 65 -7.47 7.90 -3.37
N THR A 66 -7.31 6.84 -2.58
CA THR A 66 -7.60 6.82 -1.14
C THR A 66 -6.31 6.52 -0.38
N ASN A 67 -5.90 7.43 0.50
CA ASN A 67 -4.81 7.19 1.42
C ASN A 67 -5.30 6.25 2.52
N ILE A 68 -4.61 5.14 2.71
CA ILE A 68 -4.91 4.12 3.71
C ILE A 68 -3.74 3.97 4.69
N SER A 69 -4.01 3.46 5.89
CA SER A 69 -3.00 3.21 6.93
C SER A 69 -2.96 1.72 7.31
N GLY A 70 -2.77 0.83 6.32
CA GLY A 70 -2.75 -0.61 6.53
C GLY A 70 -3.94 -1.34 5.91
N TYR A 71 -4.13 -2.60 6.28
CA TYR A 71 -5.01 -3.53 5.55
C TYR A 71 -6.44 -3.65 6.08
N GLY A 72 -6.80 -2.97 7.18
CA GLY A 72 -8.11 -3.14 7.81
C GLY A 72 -9.28 -2.93 6.85
N ASN A 73 -9.28 -1.80 6.15
CA ASN A 73 -10.34 -1.48 5.18
C ASN A 73 -10.33 -2.43 3.98
N LEU A 74 -9.14 -2.83 3.49
CA LEU A 74 -9.01 -3.77 2.39
C LEU A 74 -9.58 -5.14 2.77
N ASN A 75 -9.21 -5.65 3.95
CA ASN A 75 -9.72 -6.92 4.45
C ASN A 75 -11.25 -6.89 4.63
N THR A 76 -11.79 -5.79 5.16
CA THR A 76 -13.24 -5.63 5.30
C THR A 76 -13.93 -5.63 3.94
N ALA A 77 -13.45 -4.85 2.96
CA ALA A 77 -14.04 -4.79 1.63
C ALA A 77 -13.99 -6.16 0.91
N ILE A 78 -12.90 -6.92 1.08
CA ILE A 78 -12.77 -8.27 0.55
C ILE A 78 -13.78 -9.22 1.21
N GLN A 79 -13.93 -9.18 2.54
CA GLN A 79 -14.89 -10.03 3.28
C GLN A 79 -16.33 -9.72 2.92
N ASP A 80 -16.66 -8.44 2.74
CA ASP A 80 -17.99 -7.99 2.38
C ASP A 80 -18.33 -8.25 0.89
N GLY A 81 -17.31 -8.49 0.06
CA GLY A 81 -17.46 -8.75 -1.38
C GLY A 81 -17.83 -7.51 -2.20
N TYR A 82 -17.68 -6.31 -1.65
CA TYR A 82 -17.91 -5.03 -2.36
C TYR A 82 -16.98 -3.93 -1.86
N GLY A 83 -16.76 -2.92 -2.72
CA GLY A 83 -15.96 -1.74 -2.37
C GLY A 83 -14.46 -1.98 -2.36
N THR A 84 -13.98 -3.11 -2.88
CA THR A 84 -12.55 -3.34 -3.11
C THR A 84 -12.01 -2.36 -4.16
N PRO A 85 -10.78 -1.84 -4.00
CA PRO A 85 -10.16 -1.01 -5.00
C PRO A 85 -9.76 -1.81 -6.24
N ASP A 86 -9.62 -1.14 -7.38
CA ASP A 86 -9.06 -1.74 -8.60
C ASP A 86 -7.57 -2.03 -8.42
N VAL A 87 -6.86 -1.17 -7.68
CA VAL A 87 -5.44 -1.31 -7.36
C VAL A 87 -5.21 -1.02 -5.88
N ALA A 88 -4.49 -1.90 -5.20
CA ALA A 88 -4.07 -1.72 -3.81
C ALA A 88 -2.55 -1.82 -3.68
N GLN A 89 -1.96 -0.92 -2.89
CA GLN A 89 -0.60 -1.11 -2.41
C GLN A 89 -0.58 -2.21 -1.36
N ILE A 90 0.32 -3.17 -1.53
CA ILE A 90 0.46 -4.33 -0.65
C ILE A 90 1.95 -4.55 -0.39
N GLU A 91 2.32 -4.74 0.87
CA GLU A 91 3.68 -5.11 1.25
C GLU A 91 4.01 -6.53 0.78
N TYR A 92 5.26 -6.77 0.42
CA TYR A 92 5.72 -8.05 -0.10
C TYR A 92 5.38 -9.24 0.82
N TYR A 93 5.44 -9.06 2.13
CA TYR A 93 5.13 -10.12 3.10
C TYR A 93 3.64 -10.47 3.16
N ALA A 94 2.75 -9.54 2.80
CA ALA A 94 1.31 -9.74 2.79
C ALA A 94 0.78 -10.23 1.43
N LEU A 95 1.48 -9.91 0.33
CA LEU A 95 1.02 -10.22 -1.03
C LEU A 95 0.71 -11.71 -1.23
N LEU A 96 1.58 -12.59 -0.73
CA LEU A 96 1.41 -14.03 -0.88
C LEU A 96 0.13 -14.54 -0.21
N GLN A 97 -0.27 -13.97 0.93
CA GLN A 97 -1.52 -14.31 1.62
C GLN A 97 -2.73 -14.01 0.74
N TYR A 98 -2.77 -12.84 0.11
CA TYR A 98 -3.86 -12.46 -0.80
C TYR A 98 -3.85 -13.28 -2.09
N ALA A 99 -2.68 -13.60 -2.62
CA ALA A 99 -2.54 -14.43 -3.82
C ALA A 99 -3.04 -15.87 -3.58
N VAL A 100 -2.60 -16.53 -2.50
CA VAL A 100 -3.04 -17.89 -2.12
C VAL A 100 -4.54 -17.94 -1.90
N SER A 101 -5.12 -16.90 -1.31
CA SER A 101 -6.56 -16.82 -1.06
C SER A 101 -7.38 -16.48 -2.31
N GLY A 102 -6.75 -16.32 -3.48
CA GLY A 102 -7.44 -15.99 -4.73
C GLY A 102 -8.03 -14.58 -4.79
N GLN A 103 -7.49 -13.66 -3.98
CA GLN A 103 -7.99 -12.29 -3.85
C GLN A 103 -7.27 -11.31 -4.77
N LEU A 104 -6.22 -11.75 -5.46
CA LEU A 104 -5.48 -10.97 -6.44
C LEU A 104 -5.67 -11.53 -7.84
N LEU A 105 -5.70 -10.61 -8.81
CA LEU A 105 -5.72 -10.98 -10.22
C LEU A 105 -4.36 -11.55 -10.63
N ASP A 106 -4.38 -12.68 -11.32
CA ASP A 106 -3.20 -13.21 -12.02
C ASP A 106 -2.87 -12.29 -13.21
N LEU A 107 -1.69 -11.69 -13.14
CA LEU A 107 -1.20 -10.75 -14.15
C LEU A 107 -0.27 -11.40 -15.16
N THR A 108 0.04 -12.70 -15.05
CA THR A 108 1.08 -13.39 -15.82
C THR A 108 0.95 -13.16 -17.32
N ASP A 109 -0.27 -13.35 -17.86
CA ASP A 109 -0.54 -13.17 -19.28
C ASP A 109 -0.86 -11.71 -19.68
N LYS A 110 -0.93 -10.81 -18.71
CA LYS A 110 -1.32 -9.40 -18.93
C LYS A 110 -0.13 -8.46 -19.01
N ILE A 111 0.98 -8.84 -18.40
CA ILE A 111 2.24 -8.10 -18.42
C ILE A 111 3.23 -8.84 -19.28
N GLY A 112 3.91 -8.12 -20.18
CA GLY A 112 4.93 -8.72 -21.04
C GLY A 112 6.12 -9.26 -20.24
N SER A 113 6.80 -10.25 -20.78
CA SER A 113 8.00 -10.86 -20.18
C SER A 113 9.11 -9.84 -19.85
N ASP A 114 9.12 -8.71 -20.54
CA ASP A 114 10.16 -7.69 -20.42
C ASP A 114 10.03 -6.84 -19.13
N TYR A 115 8.87 -6.89 -18.48
CA TYR A 115 8.65 -6.12 -17.23
C TYR A 115 9.63 -6.52 -16.12
N SER A 116 10.04 -7.78 -16.05
CA SER A 116 11.04 -8.24 -15.07
C SER A 116 12.36 -7.49 -15.14
N ASN A 117 12.73 -6.98 -16.32
CA ASN A 117 13.99 -6.26 -16.55
C ASN A 117 14.04 -4.88 -15.90
N PHE A 118 12.89 -4.33 -15.49
CA PHE A 118 12.82 -3.05 -14.76
C PHE A 118 13.09 -3.17 -13.26
N PHE A 119 13.16 -4.40 -12.74
CA PHE A 119 13.23 -4.66 -11.31
C PHE A 119 14.45 -5.51 -10.95
N THR A 120 14.89 -5.45 -9.70
CA THR A 120 15.87 -6.41 -9.19
C THR A 120 15.25 -7.79 -9.08
N LEU A 121 16.05 -8.83 -9.14
CA LEU A 121 15.56 -10.21 -9.00
C LEU A 121 14.77 -10.42 -7.70
N GLY A 122 15.23 -9.83 -6.59
CA GLY A 122 14.56 -9.94 -5.30
C GLY A 122 13.16 -9.30 -5.29
N THR A 123 13.04 -8.07 -5.81
CA THR A 123 11.74 -7.39 -5.88
C THR A 123 10.79 -8.05 -6.87
N TRP A 124 11.30 -8.53 -8.01
CA TRP A 124 10.48 -9.24 -8.97
C TRP A 124 9.96 -10.58 -8.41
N SER A 125 10.82 -11.34 -7.74
CA SER A 125 10.39 -12.60 -7.13
C SER A 125 9.39 -12.42 -5.99
N SER A 126 9.40 -11.28 -5.30
CA SER A 126 8.47 -11.02 -4.19
C SER A 126 7.01 -10.85 -4.61
N VAL A 127 6.74 -10.60 -5.89
CA VAL A 127 5.38 -10.50 -6.45
C VAL A 127 4.92 -11.77 -7.16
N GLN A 128 5.72 -12.84 -7.08
CA GLN A 128 5.45 -14.10 -7.76
C GLN A 128 5.09 -15.22 -6.78
N LEU A 129 4.17 -16.07 -7.19
CA LEU A 129 3.77 -17.29 -6.49
C LEU A 129 3.52 -18.40 -7.51
N ALA A 130 4.15 -19.57 -7.32
CA ALA A 130 3.96 -20.75 -8.18
C ALA A 130 4.11 -20.46 -9.69
N GLY A 131 5.08 -19.61 -10.06
CA GLY A 131 5.34 -19.20 -11.44
C GLY A 131 4.35 -18.18 -12.01
N ARG A 132 3.44 -17.64 -11.20
CA ARG A 132 2.48 -16.61 -11.58
C ARG A 132 2.83 -15.28 -10.93
N THR A 133 2.45 -14.18 -11.58
CA THR A 133 2.70 -12.82 -11.13
C THR A 133 1.41 -12.17 -10.66
N TYR A 134 1.39 -11.63 -9.44
CA TYR A 134 0.20 -11.06 -8.78
C TYR A 134 0.31 -9.57 -8.46
N GLY A 135 1.43 -8.95 -8.82
CA GLY A 135 1.65 -7.53 -8.61
C GLY A 135 2.82 -7.00 -9.42
N LEU A 136 3.02 -5.70 -9.36
CA LEU A 136 4.23 -5.04 -9.87
C LEU A 136 4.95 -4.40 -8.68
N PRO A 137 6.28 -4.59 -8.54
CA PRO A 137 7.03 -3.92 -7.49
C PRO A 137 6.95 -2.41 -7.66
N MET A 138 6.77 -1.68 -6.55
CA MET A 138 6.73 -0.23 -6.57
C MET A 138 8.09 0.37 -6.19
N ASP A 139 8.75 -0.24 -5.21
CA ASP A 139 10.06 0.18 -4.73
C ASP A 139 10.88 -1.01 -4.22
N SER A 140 12.09 -0.71 -3.74
CA SER A 140 12.99 -1.67 -3.10
C SER A 140 13.69 -0.99 -1.93
N GLY A 141 13.43 -1.46 -0.71
CA GLY A 141 14.04 -0.97 0.52
C GLY A 141 15.11 -1.95 1.05
N PRO A 142 16.32 -2.02 0.48
CA PRO A 142 17.34 -2.90 1.01
C PRO A 142 17.74 -2.44 2.42
N MET A 143 18.01 -3.41 3.31
CA MET A 143 18.53 -3.10 4.62
C MET A 143 19.92 -2.43 4.48
N GLY A 144 20.09 -1.31 5.16
CA GLY A 144 21.33 -0.56 5.23
C GLY A 144 21.74 -0.30 6.68
N PHE A 145 23.03 -0.27 6.93
CA PHE A 145 23.57 0.16 8.21
C PHE A 145 23.84 1.66 8.18
N PHE A 146 23.00 2.42 8.86
CA PHE A 146 23.13 3.86 9.02
C PHE A 146 23.73 4.17 10.39
N TYR A 147 24.73 5.06 10.43
CA TYR A 147 25.38 5.43 11.68
C TYR A 147 25.65 6.94 11.74
N ASN A 148 25.71 7.47 12.96
CA ASN A 148 26.15 8.83 13.21
C ASN A 148 27.69 8.86 13.27
N GLU A 149 28.32 9.52 12.30
CA GLU A 149 29.77 9.55 12.16
C GLU A 149 30.48 10.20 13.35
N ASP A 150 29.90 11.28 13.93
CA ASP A 150 30.49 11.97 15.08
C ASP A 150 30.48 11.10 16.33
N VAL A 151 29.38 10.38 16.56
CA VAL A 151 29.24 9.44 17.69
C VAL A 151 30.25 8.28 17.53
N PHE A 152 30.37 7.72 16.34
CA PHE A 152 31.34 6.66 16.07
C PHE A 152 32.77 7.12 16.29
N ARG A 153 33.11 8.32 15.83
CA ARG A 153 34.42 8.93 16.04
C ARG A 153 34.70 9.16 17.53
N GLN A 154 33.70 9.62 18.30
CA GLN A 154 33.82 9.82 19.74
C GLN A 154 34.09 8.50 20.49
N ALA A 155 33.45 7.40 20.03
CA ALA A 155 33.69 6.06 20.59
C ALA A 155 34.98 5.39 20.07
N GLY A 156 35.74 6.05 19.18
CA GLY A 156 36.92 5.44 18.56
C GLY A 156 36.58 4.27 17.64
N VAL A 157 35.39 4.29 17.02
CA VAL A 157 34.91 3.26 16.10
C VAL A 157 35.06 3.75 14.67
N ASP A 158 35.72 2.97 13.82
CA ASP A 158 35.79 3.17 12.39
C ASP A 158 34.77 2.25 11.71
N ALA A 159 33.66 2.82 11.24
CA ALA A 159 32.57 2.07 10.60
C ALA A 159 33.04 1.31 9.34
N THR A 160 34.08 1.79 8.65
CA THR A 160 34.59 1.15 7.44
C THR A 160 35.25 -0.21 7.74
N LYS A 161 35.58 -0.46 8.98
CA LYS A 161 36.19 -1.71 9.46
C LYS A 161 35.19 -2.75 9.93
N ILE A 162 33.92 -2.39 10.04
CA ILE A 162 32.86 -3.33 10.39
C ILE A 162 32.51 -4.16 9.16
N LYS A 163 32.93 -5.41 9.13
CA LYS A 163 32.72 -6.36 8.01
C LYS A 163 32.00 -7.63 8.43
N THR A 164 32.03 -7.96 9.71
CA THR A 164 31.45 -9.15 10.31
C THR A 164 30.55 -8.79 11.48
N TRP A 165 29.74 -9.74 11.93
CA TRP A 165 28.96 -9.59 13.15
C TRP A 165 29.81 -9.44 14.41
N ASP A 166 31.02 -10.05 14.44
CA ASP A 166 31.96 -9.85 15.52
C ASP A 166 32.50 -8.42 15.55
N ASP A 167 32.85 -7.84 14.39
CA ASP A 167 33.24 -6.42 14.30
C ASP A 167 32.13 -5.50 14.78
N TYR A 168 30.90 -5.81 14.39
CA TYR A 168 29.71 -5.06 14.79
C TYR A 168 29.51 -5.14 16.31
N TYR A 169 29.69 -6.31 16.90
CA TYR A 169 29.58 -6.51 18.35
C TYR A 169 30.67 -5.75 19.12
N GLU A 170 31.93 -5.77 18.64
CA GLU A 170 33.01 -5.00 19.23
C GLU A 170 32.76 -3.48 19.13
N ALA A 171 32.23 -3.00 18.01
CA ALA A 171 31.79 -1.62 17.85
C ALA A 171 30.68 -1.27 18.85
N ALA A 172 29.71 -2.15 19.03
CA ALA A 172 28.61 -1.98 19.99
C ALA A 172 29.10 -1.81 21.44
N LYS A 173 30.13 -2.60 21.84
CA LYS A 173 30.73 -2.48 23.17
C LYS A 173 31.36 -1.10 23.39
N LYS A 174 32.13 -0.62 22.43
CA LYS A 174 32.77 0.71 22.50
C LYS A 174 31.74 1.86 22.56
N LEU A 175 30.68 1.77 21.77
CA LEU A 175 29.60 2.75 21.81
C LEU A 175 28.91 2.74 23.17
N LYS A 176 28.70 1.56 23.76
CA LYS A 176 28.08 1.44 25.08
C LYS A 176 28.92 2.09 26.19
N GLU A 177 30.26 2.12 26.09
CA GLU A 177 31.14 2.79 27.03
C GLU A 177 30.88 4.31 27.11
N ILE A 178 30.41 4.92 26.02
CA ILE A 178 29.99 6.34 25.96
C ILE A 178 28.48 6.53 26.14
N GLY A 179 27.75 5.47 26.57
CA GLY A 179 26.30 5.54 26.84
C GLY A 179 25.42 5.47 25.61
N VAL A 180 25.92 5.03 24.45
CA VAL A 180 25.18 4.94 23.18
C VAL A 180 24.99 3.47 22.80
N TYR A 181 23.80 3.15 22.28
CA TYR A 181 23.51 1.84 21.68
C TYR A 181 23.71 1.90 20.16
N ILE A 182 24.30 0.85 19.59
CA ILE A 182 24.58 0.76 18.15
C ILE A 182 23.31 0.59 17.30
N ALA A 183 22.27 0.01 17.88
CA ALA A 183 20.96 -0.16 17.24
C ALA A 183 19.85 -0.09 18.27
N ALA A 184 18.64 0.18 17.81
CA ALA A 184 17.40 0.02 18.55
C ALA A 184 16.52 -0.99 17.81
N ASP A 185 15.84 -1.84 18.56
CA ASP A 185 14.80 -2.73 18.05
C ASP A 185 13.45 -2.04 18.32
N SER A 186 12.64 -1.87 17.27
CA SER A 186 11.29 -1.32 17.37
C SER A 186 10.29 -2.28 18.01
N GLY A 187 10.67 -3.55 18.18
CA GLY A 187 9.83 -4.61 18.71
C GLY A 187 8.83 -5.18 17.70
N ASP A 188 8.96 -4.82 16.42
CA ASP A 188 8.21 -5.45 15.35
C ASP A 188 8.98 -6.65 14.76
N GLY A 189 8.25 -7.55 14.05
CA GLY A 189 8.85 -8.76 13.49
C GLY A 189 9.81 -8.50 12.33
N SER A 190 9.80 -7.33 11.72
CA SER A 190 10.57 -7.04 10.50
C SER A 190 12.07 -7.05 10.74
N PHE A 191 12.53 -6.58 11.90
CA PHE A 191 13.93 -6.65 12.27
C PHE A 191 14.41 -8.10 12.46
N TYR A 192 13.59 -8.94 13.10
CA TYR A 192 13.88 -10.37 13.25
C TYR A 192 13.97 -11.08 11.89
N ASP A 193 12.99 -10.87 11.02
CA ASP A 193 12.96 -11.47 9.67
C ASP A 193 14.19 -11.04 8.87
N ALA A 194 14.59 -9.78 8.94
CA ALA A 194 15.77 -9.26 8.29
C ALA A 194 17.06 -9.93 8.82
N MET A 195 17.17 -10.16 10.13
CA MET A 195 18.31 -10.87 10.71
C MET A 195 18.38 -12.34 10.25
N VAL A 196 17.22 -13.01 10.18
CA VAL A 196 17.12 -14.39 9.67
C VAL A 196 17.58 -14.46 8.20
N TRP A 197 17.16 -13.52 7.35
CA TRP A 197 17.58 -13.47 5.95
C TRP A 197 19.08 -13.18 5.80
N LEU A 198 19.62 -12.26 6.60
CA LEU A 198 21.07 -11.97 6.61
C LEU A 198 21.89 -13.17 7.05
N ALA A 199 21.33 -14.03 7.88
CA ALA A 199 21.95 -15.30 8.26
C ALA A 199 21.76 -16.43 7.21
N GLY A 200 21.11 -16.14 6.07
CA GLY A 200 20.80 -17.11 5.02
C GLY A 200 19.57 -17.98 5.30
N GLY A 201 18.82 -17.67 6.34
CA GLY A 201 17.58 -18.38 6.69
C GLY A 201 16.39 -17.93 5.84
N GLN A 202 15.38 -18.77 5.81
CA GLN A 202 14.07 -18.47 5.21
C GLN A 202 12.99 -18.88 6.21
N PRO A 203 12.38 -17.93 6.95
CA PRO A 203 11.39 -18.25 7.99
C PRO A 203 10.16 -18.96 7.42
N PHE A 204 9.80 -18.65 6.17
CA PHE A 204 8.68 -19.25 5.47
C PHE A 204 9.10 -19.66 4.06
N HIS A 205 8.57 -20.78 3.59
CA HIS A 205 8.73 -21.25 2.22
C HIS A 205 7.35 -21.54 1.62
N THR A 206 7.10 -21.01 0.43
CA THR A 206 5.89 -21.32 -0.33
C THR A 206 6.26 -22.30 -1.44
N SER A 207 5.67 -23.49 -1.42
CA SER A 207 5.89 -24.49 -2.45
C SER A 207 5.15 -24.14 -3.76
N ALA A 208 5.50 -24.81 -4.85
CA ALA A 208 4.93 -24.55 -6.18
C ALA A 208 3.39 -24.76 -6.24
N ASP A 209 2.83 -25.54 -5.37
CA ASP A 209 1.39 -25.76 -5.21
C ASP A 209 0.70 -24.72 -4.31
N GLY A 210 1.46 -23.74 -3.78
CA GLY A 210 0.95 -22.67 -2.93
C GLY A 210 0.89 -23.00 -1.44
N GLU A 211 1.39 -24.19 -1.02
CA GLU A 211 1.45 -24.52 0.40
C GLU A 211 2.56 -23.71 1.10
N VAL A 212 2.20 -23.02 2.19
CA VAL A 212 3.13 -22.26 3.02
C VAL A 212 3.63 -23.14 4.16
N ARG A 213 4.93 -23.36 4.21
CA ARG A 213 5.60 -24.11 5.28
C ARG A 213 6.53 -23.19 6.06
N GLY A 214 6.33 -23.13 7.38
CA GLY A 214 7.30 -22.51 8.28
C GLY A 214 8.54 -23.40 8.46
N HIS A 215 9.73 -22.80 8.51
CA HIS A 215 10.92 -23.50 8.94
C HIS A 215 10.80 -23.86 10.42
N ARG A 216 10.94 -25.16 10.77
CA ARG A 216 11.26 -25.55 12.14
C ARG A 216 12.74 -25.25 12.34
N PHE A 217 13.04 -24.33 13.22
CA PHE A 217 14.39 -24.19 13.75
C PHE A 217 14.65 -25.42 14.64
N GLY A 218 15.57 -26.27 14.22
CA GLY A 218 16.02 -27.41 15.01
C GLY A 218 17.06 -26.96 16.05
#